data_7ad8afb051078f933d56d4f54ad20f7c
#
_entry.id   7ad8afb051078f933d56d4f54ad20f7c
#
_cell.length_a   1.000
_cell.length_b   1.000
_cell.length_c   1.000
_cell.angle_alpha   90.00
_cell.angle_beta   90.00
_cell.angle_gamma   90.00
#
_symmetry.space_group_name_H-M   'P 1'
#
loop_
_entity.id
_entity.type
_entity.pdbx_description
1 polymer ?
#
loop_
_entity_poly.entity_id
_entity_poly.type
_entity_poly.pdbx_seq_one_letter_code
_entity_poly.pdbx_strand_id
1 'polypeptide(L)'
;MGIRDSDDTPGLSIFELRTKARRLVREKGVKIIMIDYLQLMNANGMRFGSRQEEVAKISQSLKGLAKELDIPILALSQLNRTVEGREGVEGKRPQLSDLRESGAIEQDADMVMFVHRPEYYHIFQDDKGRDLHGMAQIIIAKHRKGATGDVLLTFKGEFTRFQNPENENGPEPQGPNGEIIGSRMNDPLSDDTSFPPPDMPF
;
A
#
# COMPACT_ATOMS: atom_id res chain seq x y z
N MET A 1 18.99 13.33 -6.33
CA MET A 1 18.16 14.00 -5.32
C MET A 1 16.76 14.13 -5.91
N GLY A 2 15.75 13.47 -5.34
CA GLY A 2 14.39 13.49 -5.88
C GLY A 2 13.73 14.84 -5.60
N ILE A 3 12.97 15.34 -6.57
CA ILE A 3 12.15 16.53 -6.39
C ILE A 3 10.89 16.11 -5.64
N ARG A 4 10.62 16.73 -4.50
CA ARG A 4 9.41 16.55 -3.71
C ARG A 4 8.66 17.87 -3.67
N ASP A 5 7.46 17.90 -4.26
CA ASP A 5 6.51 19.01 -4.12
C ASP A 5 5.40 18.58 -3.14
N SER A 6 4.98 19.48 -2.26
CA SER A 6 3.86 19.29 -1.33
C SER A 6 2.78 20.31 -1.66
N ASP A 7 1.53 19.87 -1.62
CA ASP A 7 0.35 20.71 -1.81
C ASP A 7 -0.55 20.57 -0.59
N ASP A 8 -0.61 21.59 0.22
CA ASP A 8 -1.33 21.61 1.49
C ASP A 8 -2.74 22.21 1.35
N THR A 9 -3.27 22.30 0.12
CA THR A 9 -4.61 22.84 -0.12
C THR A 9 -5.67 21.97 0.59
N PRO A 10 -6.39 22.50 1.60
CA PRO A 10 -7.42 21.75 2.29
C PRO A 10 -8.60 21.45 1.36
N GLY A 11 -9.10 20.22 1.41
CA GLY A 11 -10.26 19.82 0.62
C GLY A 11 -10.01 19.90 -0.89
N LEU A 12 -8.81 19.52 -1.34
CA LEU A 12 -8.45 19.52 -2.76
C LEU A 12 -9.46 18.73 -3.60
N SER A 13 -10.01 19.36 -4.63
CA SER A 13 -10.93 18.66 -5.51
C SER A 13 -10.20 17.73 -6.49
N ILE A 14 -10.88 16.66 -6.91
CA ILE A 14 -10.33 15.73 -7.90
C ILE A 14 -9.98 16.43 -9.23
N PHE A 15 -10.70 17.46 -9.60
CA PHE A 15 -10.44 18.23 -10.82
C PHE A 15 -9.19 19.10 -10.72
N GLU A 16 -9.00 19.73 -9.56
CA GLU A 16 -7.80 20.52 -9.27
C GLU A 16 -6.57 19.64 -9.20
N LEU A 17 -6.67 18.49 -8.48
CA LEU A 17 -5.61 17.48 -8.45
C LEU A 17 -5.21 17.07 -9.87
N ARG A 18 -6.17 16.74 -10.72
CA ARG A 18 -5.91 16.34 -12.11
C ARG A 18 -5.15 17.38 -12.89
N THR A 19 -5.52 18.66 -12.75
CA THR A 19 -4.87 19.78 -13.43
C THR A 19 -3.44 19.98 -12.92
N LYS A 20 -3.25 19.98 -11.58
CA LYS A 20 -1.94 20.11 -10.94
C LYS A 20 -1.03 18.93 -11.29
N ALA A 21 -1.55 17.70 -11.22
CA ALA A 21 -0.80 16.48 -11.51
C ALA A 21 -0.28 16.45 -12.96
N ARG A 22 -1.12 16.76 -13.94
CA ARG A 22 -0.70 16.86 -15.35
C ARG A 22 0.46 17.83 -15.54
N ARG A 23 0.38 18.99 -14.90
CA ARG A 23 1.43 20.00 -14.96
C ARG A 23 2.72 19.49 -14.32
N LEU A 24 2.65 18.94 -13.11
CA LEU A 24 3.81 18.45 -12.37
C LEU A 24 4.50 17.27 -13.05
N VAL A 25 3.74 16.35 -13.62
CA VAL A 25 4.32 15.23 -14.40
C VAL A 25 5.06 15.76 -15.63
N ARG A 26 4.44 16.68 -16.38
CA ARG A 26 5.03 17.23 -17.59
C ARG A 26 6.23 18.14 -17.33
N GLU A 27 6.17 19.02 -16.32
CA GLU A 27 7.17 20.06 -16.08
C GLU A 27 8.27 19.61 -15.12
N LYS A 28 7.94 18.76 -14.15
CA LYS A 28 8.83 18.31 -13.09
C LYS A 28 9.21 16.83 -13.17
N GLY A 29 8.58 16.08 -14.07
CA GLY A 29 8.85 14.65 -14.22
C GLY A 29 8.46 13.81 -12.98
N VAL A 30 7.40 14.20 -12.26
CA VAL A 30 6.89 13.47 -11.09
C VAL A 30 6.56 12.04 -11.49
N LYS A 31 7.00 11.07 -10.68
CA LYS A 31 6.88 9.62 -10.92
C LYS A 31 5.90 8.92 -10.01
N ILE A 32 5.44 9.56 -8.94
CA ILE A 32 4.46 9.04 -7.98
C ILE A 32 3.68 10.19 -7.38
N ILE A 33 2.40 9.98 -7.14
CA ILE A 33 1.55 10.90 -6.38
C ILE A 33 1.12 10.18 -5.10
N MET A 34 1.26 10.87 -3.96
CA MET A 34 0.77 10.41 -2.66
C MET A 34 -0.34 11.32 -2.19
N ILE A 35 -1.42 10.75 -1.69
CA ILE A 35 -2.61 11.47 -1.19
C ILE A 35 -2.85 11.09 0.26
N ASP A 36 -2.81 12.06 1.16
CA ASP A 36 -3.13 11.92 2.58
C ASP A 36 -4.32 12.83 2.92
N TYR A 37 -5.47 12.28 3.05
CA TYR A 37 -6.06 10.99 2.74
C TYR A 37 -7.36 11.18 1.91
N LEU A 38 -7.89 10.11 1.33
CA LEU A 38 -9.00 10.18 0.36
C LEU A 38 -10.24 10.92 0.90
N GLN A 39 -10.55 10.72 2.17
CA GLN A 39 -11.73 11.31 2.80
C GLN A 39 -11.63 12.84 3.00
N LEU A 40 -10.49 13.47 2.78
CA LEU A 40 -10.36 14.93 2.73
C LEU A 40 -10.61 15.50 1.33
N MET A 41 -10.57 14.68 0.30
CA MET A 41 -10.84 15.12 -1.07
C MET A 41 -12.35 15.34 -1.29
N ASN A 42 -12.67 16.14 -2.29
CA ASN A 42 -14.03 16.37 -2.74
C ASN A 42 -14.14 16.27 -4.27
N ALA A 43 -15.36 16.18 -4.75
CA ALA A 43 -15.67 16.22 -6.17
C ALA A 43 -16.61 17.41 -6.47
N ASN A 44 -16.18 18.62 -6.08
CA ASN A 44 -16.93 19.86 -6.26
C ASN A 44 -17.46 19.99 -7.69
N GLY A 45 -18.69 20.48 -7.83
CA GLY A 45 -19.38 20.62 -9.11
C GLY A 45 -20.24 19.41 -9.49
N MET A 46 -20.17 18.30 -8.73
CA MET A 46 -21.08 17.15 -8.88
C MET A 46 -22.04 17.06 -7.68
N ARG A 47 -23.22 16.52 -7.90
CA ARG A 47 -24.19 16.22 -6.82
C ARG A 47 -24.16 14.71 -6.54
N PHE A 48 -24.05 14.36 -5.27
CA PHE A 48 -24.04 12.98 -4.78
C PHE A 48 -25.15 12.79 -3.76
N GLY A 49 -25.75 11.61 -3.73
CA GLY A 49 -26.73 11.23 -2.73
C GLY A 49 -26.10 10.91 -1.37
N SER A 50 -24.83 10.53 -1.37
CA SER A 50 -24.08 10.16 -0.17
C SER A 50 -22.59 10.45 -0.31
N ARG A 51 -21.90 10.52 0.85
CA ARG A 51 -20.43 10.63 0.88
C ARG A 51 -19.74 9.42 0.26
N GLN A 52 -20.35 8.26 0.37
CA GLN A 52 -19.85 7.01 -0.23
C GLN A 52 -19.81 7.08 -1.75
N GLU A 53 -20.85 7.63 -2.37
CA GLU A 53 -20.87 7.85 -3.82
C GLU A 53 -19.80 8.84 -4.28
N GLU A 54 -19.59 9.90 -3.50
CA GLU A 54 -18.54 10.88 -3.79
C GLU A 54 -17.14 10.23 -3.71
N VAL A 55 -16.85 9.48 -2.65
CA VAL A 55 -15.58 8.75 -2.49
C VAL A 55 -15.39 7.71 -3.60
N ALA A 56 -16.44 7.00 -3.99
CA ALA A 56 -16.40 6.08 -5.12
C ALA A 56 -16.03 6.80 -6.43
N LYS A 57 -16.59 7.98 -6.67
CA LYS A 57 -16.27 8.79 -7.84
C LYS A 57 -14.84 9.30 -7.83
N ILE A 58 -14.35 9.72 -6.66
CA ILE A 58 -12.94 10.12 -6.47
C ILE A 58 -12.03 8.94 -6.78
N SER A 59 -12.27 7.76 -6.19
CA SER A 59 -11.49 6.55 -6.42
C SER A 59 -11.39 6.19 -7.92
N GLN A 60 -12.53 6.14 -8.59
CA GLN A 60 -12.60 5.88 -10.03
C GLN A 60 -11.79 6.91 -10.84
N SER A 61 -11.88 8.18 -10.44
CA SER A 61 -11.18 9.28 -11.12
C SER A 61 -9.67 9.21 -10.91
N LEU A 62 -9.21 8.83 -9.70
CA LEU A 62 -7.80 8.59 -9.41
C LEU A 62 -7.24 7.42 -10.22
N LYS A 63 -8.00 6.34 -10.34
CA LYS A 63 -7.63 5.21 -11.22
C LYS A 63 -7.48 5.64 -12.68
N GLY A 64 -8.40 6.47 -13.17
CA GLY A 64 -8.32 7.06 -14.51
C GLY A 64 -7.09 7.95 -14.68
N LEU A 65 -6.80 8.79 -13.68
CA LEU A 65 -5.66 9.70 -13.67
C LEU A 65 -4.32 8.95 -13.64
N ALA A 66 -4.20 7.90 -12.83
CA ALA A 66 -3.00 7.05 -12.78
C ALA A 66 -2.69 6.44 -14.15
N LYS A 67 -3.72 5.93 -14.85
CA LYS A 67 -3.58 5.40 -16.20
C LYS A 67 -3.23 6.47 -17.24
N GLU A 68 -3.85 7.65 -17.13
CA GLU A 68 -3.63 8.77 -18.03
C GLU A 68 -2.19 9.29 -17.96
N LEU A 69 -1.65 9.37 -16.74
CA LEU A 69 -0.31 9.90 -16.49
C LEU A 69 0.79 8.83 -16.54
N ASP A 70 0.40 7.56 -16.60
CA ASP A 70 1.30 6.40 -16.52
C ASP A 70 2.22 6.43 -15.30
N ILE A 71 1.67 6.82 -14.13
CA ILE A 71 2.37 6.84 -12.85
C ILE A 71 1.49 6.24 -11.75
N PRO A 72 2.09 5.62 -10.71
CA PRO A 72 1.34 5.14 -9.56
C PRO A 72 0.79 6.29 -8.71
N ILE A 73 -0.42 6.08 -8.19
CA ILE A 73 -1.04 6.93 -7.18
C ILE A 73 -1.20 6.09 -5.91
N LEU A 74 -0.55 6.51 -4.84
CA LEU A 74 -0.70 5.95 -3.50
C LEU A 74 -1.67 6.82 -2.71
N ALA A 75 -2.83 6.28 -2.36
CA ALA A 75 -3.84 7.00 -1.60
C ALA A 75 -4.03 6.36 -0.22
N LEU A 76 -3.89 7.16 0.82
CA LEU A 76 -4.24 6.74 2.17
C LEU A 76 -5.76 6.77 2.33
N SER A 77 -6.29 5.80 3.06
CA SER A 77 -7.71 5.72 3.38
C SER A 77 -7.89 5.33 4.84
N GLN A 78 -8.78 6.03 5.52
CA GLN A 78 -9.15 5.69 6.88
C GLN A 78 -10.04 4.44 6.87
N LEU A 79 -9.81 3.53 7.81
CA LEU A 79 -10.66 2.36 8.04
C LEU A 79 -11.91 2.72 8.84
N ASN A 80 -12.93 1.89 8.73
CA ASN A 80 -14.10 1.97 9.58
C ASN A 80 -13.70 1.71 11.03
N ARG A 81 -14.20 2.52 11.96
CA ARG A 81 -13.94 2.38 13.40
C ARG A 81 -14.47 1.09 14.02
N THR A 82 -15.31 0.34 13.31
CA THR A 82 -15.79 -0.98 13.75
C THR A 82 -14.66 -1.98 14.02
N VAL A 83 -13.48 -1.80 13.40
CA VAL A 83 -12.29 -2.60 13.68
C VAL A 83 -11.87 -2.47 15.13
N GLU A 84 -11.96 -1.27 15.71
CA GLU A 84 -11.59 -0.99 17.09
C GLU A 84 -12.52 -1.69 18.12
N GLY A 85 -13.76 -1.99 17.74
CA GLY A 85 -14.74 -2.68 18.58
C GLY A 85 -14.66 -4.20 18.56
N ARG A 86 -13.87 -4.81 17.65
CA ARG A 86 -13.76 -6.27 17.56
C ARG A 86 -12.91 -6.85 18.70
N GLU A 87 -13.19 -8.07 19.09
CA GLU A 87 -12.44 -8.78 20.12
C GLU A 87 -11.40 -9.73 19.52
N GLY A 88 -10.37 -10.05 20.32
CA GLY A 88 -9.31 -10.98 19.96
C GLY A 88 -8.27 -10.45 18.99
N VAL A 89 -7.18 -11.18 18.85
CA VAL A 89 -6.02 -10.83 18.01
C VAL A 89 -6.44 -10.71 16.54
N GLU A 90 -7.08 -11.74 16.01
CA GLU A 90 -7.57 -11.78 14.64
C GLU A 90 -8.70 -10.78 14.39
N GLY A 91 -9.53 -10.48 15.40
CA GLY A 91 -10.60 -9.50 15.29
C GLY A 91 -10.11 -8.08 15.04
N LYS A 92 -8.98 -7.70 15.64
CA LYS A 92 -8.34 -6.38 15.45
C LYS A 92 -7.54 -6.25 14.16
N ARG A 93 -7.32 -7.36 13.46
CA ARG A 93 -6.62 -7.37 12.17
C ARG A 93 -7.51 -6.73 11.10
N PRO A 94 -7.01 -5.72 10.35
CA PRO A 94 -7.76 -5.08 9.27
C PRO A 94 -8.06 -6.05 8.13
N GLN A 95 -9.25 -5.88 7.53
CA GLN A 95 -9.74 -6.68 6.41
C GLN A 95 -10.31 -5.78 5.30
N LEU A 96 -10.47 -6.32 4.09
CA LEU A 96 -11.06 -5.58 2.97
C LEU A 96 -12.47 -5.06 3.27
N SER A 97 -13.24 -5.79 4.07
CA SER A 97 -14.55 -5.36 4.54
C SER A 97 -14.53 -4.08 5.39
N ASP A 98 -13.37 -3.71 5.95
CA ASP A 98 -13.21 -2.49 6.74
C ASP A 98 -13.10 -1.22 5.88
N LEU A 99 -12.88 -1.40 4.58
CA LEU A 99 -13.04 -0.37 3.55
C LEU A 99 -14.51 -0.19 3.11
N ARG A 100 -15.48 -0.74 3.84
CA ARG A 100 -16.87 -0.96 3.44
C ARG A 100 -17.66 0.32 3.11
N GLU A 101 -17.31 1.46 3.70
CA GLU A 101 -17.88 2.74 3.28
C GLU A 101 -17.38 3.16 1.89
N SER A 102 -16.45 2.41 1.34
CA SER A 102 -15.74 2.68 0.10
C SER A 102 -15.49 1.38 -0.68
N GLY A 103 -16.47 0.50 -0.80
CA GLY A 103 -16.34 -0.74 -1.59
C GLY A 103 -15.82 -0.51 -3.02
N ALA A 104 -16.04 0.70 -3.54
CA ALA A 104 -15.45 1.14 -4.79
C ALA A 104 -13.92 1.27 -4.72
N ILE A 105 -13.36 1.72 -3.59
CA ILE A 105 -11.89 1.80 -3.42
C ILE A 105 -11.27 0.41 -3.59
N GLU A 106 -11.86 -0.60 -2.95
CA GLU A 106 -11.40 -1.97 -3.10
C GLU A 106 -11.44 -2.41 -4.58
N GLN A 107 -12.53 -2.13 -5.28
CA GLN A 107 -12.69 -2.54 -6.68
C GLN A 107 -11.69 -1.84 -7.61
N ASP A 108 -11.49 -0.54 -7.44
CA ASP A 108 -10.64 0.28 -8.29
C ASP A 108 -9.14 0.05 -8.05
N ALA A 109 -8.73 -0.17 -6.79
CA ALA A 109 -7.34 -0.35 -6.43
C ALA A 109 -6.73 -1.61 -7.07
N ASP A 110 -5.50 -1.51 -7.58
CA ASP A 110 -4.72 -2.67 -8.03
C ASP A 110 -4.11 -3.41 -6.85
N MET A 111 -3.79 -2.67 -5.79
CA MET A 111 -3.25 -3.20 -4.54
C MET A 111 -3.93 -2.51 -3.36
N VAL A 112 -4.25 -3.27 -2.33
CA VAL A 112 -4.70 -2.78 -1.03
C VAL A 112 -3.76 -3.31 0.03
N MET A 113 -3.19 -2.38 0.78
CA MET A 113 -2.30 -2.68 1.89
C MET A 113 -2.84 -2.07 3.17
N PHE A 114 -2.81 -2.81 4.27
CA PHE A 114 -3.11 -2.28 5.59
C PHE A 114 -1.82 -2.17 6.41
N VAL A 115 -1.72 -1.09 7.17
CA VAL A 115 -0.70 -0.94 8.20
C VAL A 115 -1.32 -1.34 9.52
N HIS A 116 -0.85 -2.45 10.09
CA HIS A 116 -1.36 -2.98 11.36
C HIS A 116 -0.27 -2.98 12.42
N ARG A 117 -0.59 -2.45 13.60
CA ARG A 117 0.28 -2.42 14.77
C ARG A 117 -0.46 -3.09 15.93
N PRO A 118 -0.19 -4.37 16.22
CA PRO A 118 -0.87 -5.10 17.29
C PRO A 118 -0.75 -4.42 18.65
N GLU A 119 0.43 -3.88 18.99
CA GLU A 119 0.68 -3.15 20.22
C GLU A 119 -0.26 -1.94 20.44
N TYR A 120 -0.69 -1.27 19.37
CA TYR A 120 -1.67 -0.18 19.44
C TYR A 120 -3.01 -0.64 20.04
N TYR A 121 -3.33 -1.91 19.88
CA TYR A 121 -4.53 -2.56 20.42
C TYR A 121 -4.25 -3.34 21.70
N HIS A 122 -3.10 -3.12 22.35
CA HIS A 122 -2.64 -3.87 23.53
C HIS A 122 -2.54 -5.38 23.30
N ILE A 123 -2.22 -5.78 22.09
CA ILE A 123 -1.95 -7.17 21.71
C ILE A 123 -0.44 -7.35 21.67
N PHE A 124 0.10 -8.05 22.66
CA PHE A 124 1.53 -8.25 22.85
C PHE A 124 2.01 -9.64 22.47
N GLN A 125 1.10 -10.55 22.22
CA GLN A 125 1.41 -11.90 21.76
C GLN A 125 0.40 -12.34 20.70
N ASP A 126 0.86 -13.12 19.74
CA ASP A 126 -0.03 -13.79 18.79
C ASP A 126 -0.57 -15.13 19.34
N ASP A 127 -1.43 -15.79 18.57
CA ASP A 127 -2.02 -17.08 18.94
C ASP A 127 -0.98 -18.21 19.10
N LYS A 128 0.24 -18.01 18.62
CA LYS A 128 1.38 -18.94 18.74
C LYS A 128 2.33 -18.57 19.88
N GLY A 129 1.99 -17.54 20.68
CA GLY A 129 2.80 -17.05 21.79
C GLY A 129 4.03 -16.24 21.40
N ARG A 130 4.14 -15.78 20.13
CA ARG A 130 5.25 -14.92 19.68
C ARG A 130 5.05 -13.51 20.21
N ASP A 131 6.15 -12.89 20.66
CA ASP A 131 6.16 -11.51 21.12
C ASP A 131 5.92 -10.54 19.93
N LEU A 132 4.97 -9.62 20.12
CA LEU A 132 4.59 -8.61 19.14
C LEU A 132 4.94 -7.17 19.56
N HIS A 133 5.70 -7.01 20.67
CA HIS A 133 6.15 -5.69 21.10
C HIS A 133 6.99 -5.01 20.01
N GLY A 134 6.68 -3.74 19.73
CA GLY A 134 7.37 -2.98 18.70
C GLY A 134 7.22 -3.55 17.29
N MET A 135 6.32 -4.50 17.06
CA MET A 135 6.10 -5.10 15.75
C MET A 135 5.00 -4.36 14.98
N ALA A 136 5.15 -4.33 13.68
CA ALA A 136 4.13 -3.86 12.75
C ALA A 136 4.03 -4.81 11.56
N GLN A 137 2.88 -4.84 10.92
CA GLN A 137 2.62 -5.66 9.76
C GLN A 137 2.10 -4.80 8.61
N ILE A 138 2.65 -4.99 7.43
CA ILE A 138 2.04 -4.52 6.18
C ILE A 138 1.31 -5.70 5.58
N ILE A 139 -0.01 -5.64 5.62
CA ILE A 139 -0.90 -6.71 5.14
C ILE A 139 -1.29 -6.38 3.71
N ILE A 140 -0.76 -7.13 2.74
CA ILE A 140 -1.16 -7.04 1.34
C ILE A 140 -2.45 -7.84 1.17
N ALA A 141 -3.58 -7.18 1.38
CA ALA A 141 -4.89 -7.84 1.39
C ALA A 141 -5.46 -8.05 -0.02
N LYS A 142 -5.04 -7.24 -0.98
CA LYS A 142 -5.38 -7.37 -2.40
C LYS A 142 -4.18 -7.04 -3.25
N HIS A 143 -3.93 -7.86 -4.26
CA HIS A 143 -2.95 -7.60 -5.29
C HIS A 143 -3.42 -8.17 -6.62
N ARG A 144 -3.77 -7.32 -7.58
CA ARG A 144 -4.41 -7.74 -8.84
C ARG A 144 -3.51 -8.60 -9.73
N LYS A 145 -2.20 -8.43 -9.64
CA LYS A 145 -1.20 -9.12 -10.49
C LYS A 145 -0.14 -9.89 -9.70
N GLY A 146 -0.31 -10.05 -8.38
CA GLY A 146 0.66 -10.70 -7.53
C GLY A 146 0.01 -11.40 -6.34
N ALA A 147 0.85 -11.98 -5.48
CA ALA A 147 0.40 -12.64 -4.27
C ALA A 147 -0.06 -11.65 -3.20
N THR A 148 -0.95 -12.11 -2.35
CA THR A 148 -1.30 -11.47 -1.07
C THR A 148 -0.43 -12.06 0.03
N GLY A 149 -0.26 -11.35 1.15
CA GLY A 149 0.56 -11.83 2.27
C GLY A 149 0.90 -10.71 3.24
N ASP A 150 1.72 -11.04 4.21
CA ASP A 150 2.12 -10.13 5.27
C ASP A 150 3.63 -9.87 5.23
N VAL A 151 3.99 -8.61 5.41
CA VAL A 151 5.38 -8.20 5.61
C VAL A 151 5.51 -7.74 7.05
N LEU A 152 6.36 -8.42 7.81
CA LEU A 152 6.64 -8.08 9.20
C LEU A 152 7.72 -6.99 9.25
N LEU A 153 7.51 -5.98 10.07
CA LEU A 153 8.42 -4.85 10.29
C LEU A 153 8.56 -4.60 11.79
N THR A 154 9.64 -3.95 12.18
CA THR A 154 9.79 -3.34 13.51
C THR A 154 9.34 -1.88 13.45
N PHE A 155 8.60 -1.43 14.45
CA PHE A 155 8.16 -0.05 14.60
C PHE A 155 8.78 0.59 15.85
N LYS A 156 9.61 1.61 15.64
CA LYS A 156 10.15 2.43 16.73
C LYS A 156 9.25 3.63 16.96
N GLY A 157 8.41 3.57 18.01
CA GLY A 157 7.40 4.59 18.31
C GLY A 157 7.98 5.98 18.55
N GLU A 158 9.13 6.08 19.23
CA GLU A 158 9.84 7.33 19.51
C GLU A 158 10.16 8.15 18.26
N PHE A 159 10.42 7.46 17.13
CA PHE A 159 10.79 8.08 15.86
C PHE A 159 9.71 7.94 14.79
N THR A 160 8.55 7.33 15.10
CA THR A 160 7.50 6.99 14.13
C THR A 160 8.08 6.28 12.90
N ARG A 161 9.01 5.33 13.14
CA ARG A 161 9.82 4.74 12.09
C ARG A 161 9.60 3.24 11.97
N PHE A 162 9.33 2.79 10.74
CA PHE A 162 9.36 1.38 10.37
C PHE A 162 10.76 0.97 9.92
N GLN A 163 11.17 -0.23 10.31
CA GLN A 163 12.47 -0.83 9.97
C GLN A 163 12.28 -2.29 9.63
N ASN A 164 13.20 -2.86 8.85
CA ASN A 164 13.27 -4.30 8.74
C ASN A 164 13.61 -4.91 10.10
N PRO A 165 13.05 -6.06 10.46
CA PRO A 165 13.48 -6.79 11.64
C PRO A 165 14.99 -7.02 11.57
N GLU A 166 15.72 -6.65 12.62
CA GLU A 166 17.13 -7.01 12.73
C GLU A 166 17.20 -8.53 12.87
N ASN A 167 18.03 -9.18 12.05
CA ASN A 167 18.14 -10.63 11.96
C ASN A 167 18.84 -11.20 13.22
N GLU A 168 18.16 -11.21 14.36
CA GLU A 168 18.68 -11.98 15.49
C GLU A 168 17.77 -13.13 15.93
N ASN A 169 16.66 -13.43 15.34
CA ASN A 169 15.77 -14.60 15.52
C ASN A 169 14.31 -14.29 15.09
N GLY A 170 14.11 -13.36 14.14
CA GLY A 170 12.80 -13.12 13.57
C GLY A 170 12.35 -14.34 12.74
N PRO A 171 11.05 -14.69 12.75
CA PRO A 171 10.57 -15.71 11.83
C PRO A 171 10.87 -15.26 10.39
N GLU A 172 11.55 -16.13 9.65
CA GLU A 172 11.71 -15.96 8.21
C GLU A 172 10.35 -15.69 7.56
N PRO A 173 10.23 -14.75 6.62
CA PRO A 173 8.98 -14.53 5.90
C PRO A 173 8.61 -15.81 5.16
N GLN A 174 7.74 -16.61 5.76
CA GLN A 174 7.20 -17.81 5.13
C GLN A 174 6.12 -17.37 4.15
N GLY A 175 6.41 -17.53 2.86
CA GLY A 175 5.38 -17.53 1.83
C GLY A 175 4.36 -18.65 2.10
N PRO A 176 3.22 -18.67 1.42
CA PRO A 176 2.15 -19.64 1.64
C PRO A 176 2.59 -21.11 1.49
N ASN A 177 3.80 -21.40 1.00
CA ASN A 177 4.39 -22.73 0.86
C ASN A 177 5.74 -22.89 1.59
N GLY A 178 6.12 -21.96 2.50
CA GLY A 178 7.38 -22.09 3.26
C GLY A 178 8.66 -21.85 2.44
N GLU A 179 8.57 -21.41 1.20
CA GLU A 179 9.73 -21.08 0.38
C GLU A 179 10.14 -19.61 0.58
N ILE A 180 11.42 -19.39 0.86
CA ILE A 180 12.02 -18.06 0.96
C ILE A 180 12.15 -17.52 -0.46
N ILE A 181 11.27 -16.59 -0.83
CA ILE A 181 11.42 -15.85 -2.08
C ILE A 181 12.36 -14.68 -1.81
N GLY A 182 13.65 -14.86 -2.07
CA GLY A 182 14.64 -13.79 -2.05
C GLY A 182 14.23 -12.67 -3.03
N SER A 183 14.38 -11.40 -2.62
CA SER A 183 14.17 -10.25 -3.50
C SER A 183 15.24 -10.26 -4.59
N ARG A 184 14.85 -10.49 -5.84
CA ARG A 184 15.74 -10.44 -7.02
C ARG A 184 16.29 -9.04 -7.33
N MET A 185 15.97 -8.04 -6.51
CA MET A 185 16.43 -6.66 -6.74
C MET A 185 17.87 -6.39 -6.29
N ASN A 186 18.49 -7.30 -5.52
CA ASN A 186 19.84 -7.13 -4.97
C ASN A 186 20.83 -8.22 -5.35
N ASP A 187 20.49 -9.10 -6.30
CA ASP A 187 21.50 -10.01 -6.83
C ASP A 187 22.45 -9.24 -7.73
N PRO A 188 23.76 -9.23 -7.42
CA PRO A 188 24.73 -8.72 -8.37
C PRO A 188 24.62 -9.56 -9.63
N LEU A 189 24.48 -8.87 -10.78
CA LEU A 189 24.46 -9.50 -12.11
C LEU A 189 25.56 -10.56 -12.19
N SER A 190 25.20 -11.82 -12.10
CA SER A 190 26.08 -12.92 -12.46
C SER A 190 26.20 -12.88 -13.98
N ASP A 191 27.36 -12.39 -14.45
CA ASP A 191 27.82 -12.51 -15.82
C ASP A 191 28.04 -14.01 -16.13
N ASP A 192 26.97 -14.73 -16.45
CA ASP A 192 27.09 -16.08 -17.00
C ASP A 192 26.59 -16.08 -18.44
N THR A 193 27.45 -15.51 -19.30
CA THR A 193 27.34 -15.62 -20.76
C THR A 193 28.05 -16.89 -21.23
N SER A 194 27.56 -18.07 -20.87
CA SER A 194 27.94 -19.32 -21.49
C SER A 194 26.80 -19.80 -22.42
N PHE A 195 26.76 -19.25 -23.63
CA PHE A 195 26.02 -19.87 -24.72
C PHE A 195 26.83 -21.08 -25.25
N PRO A 196 26.24 -22.27 -25.32
CA PRO A 196 26.90 -23.39 -26.04
C PRO A 196 27.01 -23.04 -27.52
N PRO A 197 28.09 -23.48 -28.19
CA PRO A 197 28.26 -23.23 -29.62
C PRO A 197 27.22 -24.00 -30.46
N PRO A 198 26.77 -23.44 -31.58
CA PRO A 198 25.80 -24.11 -32.44
C PRO A 198 26.42 -25.35 -33.09
N ASP A 199 25.69 -26.46 -32.99
CA ASP A 199 26.02 -27.70 -33.72
C ASP A 199 25.98 -27.45 -35.22
N MET A 200 27.10 -27.69 -35.90
CA MET A 200 27.20 -27.71 -37.35
C MET A 200 26.82 -29.08 -37.88
N PRO A 201 25.91 -29.20 -38.86
CA PRO A 201 25.63 -30.48 -39.51
C PRO A 201 26.71 -30.80 -40.52
N PHE A 202 27.14 -32.06 -40.50
CA PHE A 202 27.85 -32.70 -41.57
C PHE A 202 26.86 -33.24 -42.60
#